data_ce17ce5a148bb419b5779b4a86685a98
#
_entry.id   ce17ce5a148bb419b5779b4a86685a98
#
_cell.length_a   1.000
_cell.length_b   1.000
_cell.length_c   1.000
_cell.angle_alpha   90.00
_cell.angle_beta   90.00
_cell.angle_gamma   90.00
#
_symmetry.space_group_name_H-M   'P 1'
#
loop_
_entity.id
_entity.type
_entity.pdbx_description
1 polymer ?
#
loop_
_entity_poly.entity_id
_entity_poly.type
_entity_poly.pdbx_seq_one_letter_code
_entity_poly.pdbx_strand_id
1 'polypeptide(L)'
;MPLERRDVSVGEGMRILKDACVLGAITLASALLLGAVYVVTKDPIAQQEQAKKMDAYGNVFSAAEGFQPSEKTETVQGEAADILLQAGGDEYESVTINEILEAVDADGSILGYVVSVTSGSGYGGDISLTVGVDLDGSITGVEITESSETVGLGANASEESFRSQYVGKQVDHFVVTKNG
;
A
#
# COMPACT_ATOMS: atom_id res chain seq x y z
N MET A 1 16.73 -61.24 12.21
CA MET A 1 17.63 -60.09 12.25
C MET A 1 17.13 -59.20 13.37
N PRO A 2 17.74 -59.17 14.58
CA PRO A 2 17.24 -58.42 15.71
C PRO A 2 17.60 -56.93 15.51
N LEU A 3 16.62 -56.06 15.69
CA LEU A 3 16.79 -54.60 15.72
C LEU A 3 17.55 -54.26 17.01
N GLU A 4 18.80 -53.88 16.85
CA GLU A 4 19.67 -53.37 17.90
C GLU A 4 19.12 -52.05 18.42
N ARG A 5 18.50 -52.07 19.60
CA ARG A 5 18.16 -50.85 20.34
C ARG A 5 19.47 -50.18 20.73
N ARG A 6 19.79 -49.06 20.12
CA ARG A 6 20.82 -48.17 20.63
C ARG A 6 20.37 -47.65 21.98
N ASP A 7 20.94 -48.20 23.02
CA ASP A 7 20.86 -47.60 24.35
C ASP A 7 21.63 -46.28 24.31
N VAL A 8 20.87 -45.19 24.18
CA VAL A 8 21.43 -43.84 24.31
C VAL A 8 21.97 -43.71 25.72
N SER A 9 23.29 -43.65 25.90
CA SER A 9 23.90 -43.55 27.22
C SER A 9 23.39 -42.28 27.92
N VAL A 10 23.18 -42.34 29.25
CA VAL A 10 22.70 -41.22 30.08
C VAL A 10 23.54 -39.93 29.83
N GLY A 11 24.82 -40.11 29.51
CA GLY A 11 25.72 -38.99 29.15
C GLY A 11 25.39 -38.33 27.81
N GLU A 12 24.95 -39.07 26.78
CA GLU A 12 24.53 -38.52 25.50
C GLU A 12 23.19 -37.77 25.63
N GLY A 13 22.23 -38.30 26.40
CA GLY A 13 20.97 -37.64 26.70
C GLY A 13 21.17 -36.30 27.41
N MET A 14 22.11 -36.22 28.34
CA MET A 14 22.41 -34.98 29.06
C MET A 14 23.09 -33.92 28.14
N ARG A 15 23.92 -34.34 27.20
CA ARG A 15 24.52 -33.44 26.18
C ARG A 15 23.46 -32.90 25.24
N ILE A 16 22.57 -33.75 24.72
CA ILE A 16 21.45 -33.35 23.86
C ILE A 16 20.55 -32.33 24.58
N LEU A 17 20.23 -32.59 25.86
CA LEU A 17 19.41 -31.64 26.64
C LEU A 17 20.10 -30.30 26.82
N LYS A 18 21.41 -30.31 27.12
CA LYS A 18 22.19 -29.04 27.23
C LYS A 18 22.21 -28.29 25.94
N ASP A 19 22.44 -28.93 24.80
CA ASP A 19 22.50 -28.31 23.50
C ASP A 19 21.12 -27.76 23.11
N ALA A 20 20.05 -28.49 23.42
CA ALA A 20 18.67 -28.01 23.23
C ALA A 20 18.34 -26.77 24.08
N CYS A 21 18.80 -26.75 25.35
CA CYS A 21 18.62 -25.58 26.22
C CYS A 21 19.40 -24.35 25.71
N VAL A 22 20.64 -24.57 25.24
CA VAL A 22 21.44 -23.46 24.67
C VAL A 22 20.77 -22.89 23.40
N LEU A 23 20.32 -23.78 22.51
CA LEU A 23 19.60 -23.37 21.30
C LEU A 23 18.30 -22.62 21.66
N GLY A 24 17.54 -23.16 22.63
CA GLY A 24 16.33 -22.53 23.15
C GLY A 24 16.60 -21.12 23.74
N ALA A 25 17.69 -20.97 24.48
CA ALA A 25 18.09 -19.68 25.05
C ALA A 25 18.46 -18.67 23.96
N ILE A 26 19.18 -19.08 22.91
CA ILE A 26 19.55 -18.22 21.78
C ILE A 26 18.30 -17.78 21.02
N THR A 27 17.39 -18.71 20.72
CA THR A 27 16.14 -18.38 20.00
C THR A 27 15.25 -17.45 20.83
N LEU A 28 15.14 -17.67 22.14
CA LEU A 28 14.39 -16.78 23.04
C LEU A 28 15.02 -15.39 23.08
N ALA A 29 16.33 -15.28 23.23
CA ALA A 29 17.03 -13.99 23.22
C ALA A 29 16.83 -13.25 21.91
N SER A 30 16.92 -13.94 20.77
CA SER A 30 16.68 -13.36 19.44
C SER A 30 15.24 -12.87 19.29
N ALA A 31 14.26 -13.66 19.74
CA ALA A 31 12.85 -13.29 19.69
C ALA A 31 12.56 -12.05 20.55
N LEU A 32 13.15 -11.97 21.76
CA LEU A 32 13.02 -10.80 22.63
C LEU A 32 13.64 -9.54 22.02
N LEU A 33 14.81 -9.67 21.41
CA LEU A 33 15.47 -8.52 20.72
C LEU A 33 14.64 -8.03 19.54
N LEU A 34 14.15 -8.94 18.69
CA LEU A 34 13.27 -8.58 17.57
C LEU A 34 11.97 -7.94 18.04
N GLY A 35 11.36 -8.50 19.09
CA GLY A 35 10.16 -7.92 19.69
C GLY A 35 10.39 -6.51 20.26
N ALA A 36 11.52 -6.29 20.92
CA ALA A 36 11.89 -4.97 21.45
C ALA A 36 12.09 -3.95 20.32
N VAL A 37 12.78 -4.31 19.24
CA VAL A 37 12.95 -3.47 18.06
C VAL A 37 11.59 -3.15 17.44
N TYR A 38 10.73 -4.14 17.26
CA TYR A 38 9.39 -3.95 16.71
C TYR A 38 8.55 -2.94 17.53
N VAL A 39 8.54 -3.07 18.85
CA VAL A 39 7.78 -2.15 19.73
C VAL A 39 8.28 -0.70 19.61
N VAL A 40 9.60 -0.51 19.50
CA VAL A 40 10.19 0.83 19.39
C VAL A 40 9.96 1.45 18.00
N THR A 41 9.94 0.62 16.94
CA THR A 41 9.87 1.12 15.56
C THR A 41 8.45 1.23 15.01
N LYS A 42 7.48 0.52 15.59
CA LYS A 42 6.10 0.49 15.10
C LYS A 42 5.46 1.87 15.02
N ASP A 43 5.54 2.66 16.09
CA ASP A 43 4.89 3.97 16.17
C ASP A 43 5.55 5.01 15.24
N PRO A 44 6.88 5.14 15.17
CA PRO A 44 7.53 6.00 14.20
C PRO A 44 7.21 5.64 12.74
N ILE A 45 7.13 4.34 12.42
CA ILE A 45 6.78 3.88 11.06
C ILE A 45 5.35 4.32 10.72
N ALA A 46 4.38 4.06 11.61
CA ALA A 46 3.00 4.45 11.41
C ALA A 46 2.83 5.98 11.22
N GLN A 47 3.57 6.78 11.99
CA GLN A 47 3.57 8.24 11.84
C GLN A 47 4.15 8.69 10.49
N GLN A 48 5.23 8.06 10.03
CA GLN A 48 5.83 8.37 8.72
C GLN A 48 4.90 7.98 7.57
N GLU A 49 4.23 6.84 7.66
CA GLU A 49 3.26 6.40 6.66
C GLU A 49 2.08 7.38 6.59
N GLN A 50 1.59 7.83 7.75
CA GLN A 50 0.50 8.81 7.79
C GLN A 50 0.94 10.17 7.25
N ALA A 51 2.14 10.63 7.58
CA ALA A 51 2.68 11.87 7.02
C ALA A 51 2.82 11.80 5.49
N LYS A 52 3.37 10.70 4.96
CA LYS A 52 3.47 10.47 3.51
C LYS A 52 2.11 10.47 2.81
N LYS A 53 1.08 9.86 3.43
CA LYS A 53 -0.27 9.89 2.89
C LYS A 53 -0.81 11.32 2.83
N MET A 54 -0.68 12.09 3.92
CA MET A 54 -1.14 13.48 3.96
C MET A 54 -0.42 14.36 2.94
N ASP A 55 0.90 14.17 2.78
CA ASP A 55 1.68 14.85 1.74
C ASP A 55 1.17 14.49 0.33
N ALA A 56 0.90 13.21 0.08
CA ALA A 56 0.34 12.76 -1.19
C ALA A 56 -1.04 13.37 -1.46
N TYR A 57 -1.90 13.46 -0.45
CA TYR A 57 -3.22 14.10 -0.59
C TYR A 57 -3.08 15.59 -0.93
N GLY A 58 -2.19 16.32 -0.24
CA GLY A 58 -1.88 17.71 -0.54
C GLY A 58 -1.31 17.90 -1.96
N ASN A 59 -0.48 16.97 -2.43
CA ASN A 59 0.08 17.02 -3.78
C ASN A 59 -0.98 16.82 -4.87
N VAL A 60 -1.98 15.95 -4.64
CA VAL A 60 -3.03 15.69 -5.64
C VAL A 60 -4.19 16.68 -5.55
N PHE A 61 -4.35 17.38 -4.42
CA PHE A 61 -5.41 18.36 -4.24
C PHE A 61 -4.91 19.60 -3.47
N SER A 62 -4.10 20.40 -4.13
CA SER A 62 -3.39 21.55 -3.51
C SER A 62 -4.31 22.68 -3.04
N ALA A 63 -5.55 22.74 -3.53
CA ALA A 63 -6.55 23.74 -3.11
C ALA A 63 -7.27 23.36 -1.80
N ALA A 64 -7.11 22.13 -1.30
CA ALA A 64 -7.74 21.68 -0.06
C ALA A 64 -6.96 22.16 1.16
N GLU A 65 -7.67 22.60 2.18
CA GLU A 65 -7.12 22.92 3.51
C GLU A 65 -7.19 21.72 4.45
N GLY A 66 -8.03 20.72 4.14
CA GLY A 66 -8.18 19.50 4.93
C GLY A 66 -8.73 18.33 4.14
N PHE A 67 -8.55 17.13 4.72
CA PHE A 67 -9.05 15.88 4.17
C PHE A 67 -9.82 15.15 5.27
N GLN A 68 -11.04 14.73 4.96
CA GLN A 68 -11.88 13.98 5.90
C GLN A 68 -12.45 12.73 5.25
N PRO A 69 -12.68 11.65 6.04
CA PRO A 69 -13.27 10.43 5.50
C PRO A 69 -14.63 10.71 4.86
N SER A 70 -14.84 10.21 3.64
CA SER A 70 -16.13 10.30 3.00
C SER A 70 -17.08 9.21 3.52
N GLU A 71 -18.32 9.58 3.83
CA GLU A 71 -19.38 8.60 4.16
C GLU A 71 -19.65 7.62 3.00
N LYS A 72 -19.23 7.98 1.78
CA LYS A 72 -19.36 7.15 0.59
C LYS A 72 -18.33 6.01 0.52
N THR A 73 -17.26 6.06 1.33
CA THR A 73 -16.15 5.10 1.26
C THR A 73 -16.65 3.65 1.38
N GLU A 74 -17.47 3.35 2.38
CA GLU A 74 -17.98 1.98 2.59
C GLU A 74 -18.90 1.53 1.45
N THR A 75 -19.76 2.42 0.97
CA THR A 75 -20.67 2.13 -0.15
C THR A 75 -19.89 1.86 -1.42
N VAL A 76 -18.94 2.74 -1.76
CA VAL A 76 -18.13 2.60 -2.98
C VAL A 76 -17.21 1.39 -2.90
N GLN A 77 -16.62 1.10 -1.75
CA GLN A 77 -15.82 -0.13 -1.58
C GLN A 77 -16.67 -1.40 -1.73
N GLY A 78 -17.91 -1.39 -1.23
CA GLY A 78 -18.83 -2.50 -1.39
C GLY A 78 -19.27 -2.73 -2.85
N GLU A 79 -19.41 -1.66 -3.61
CA GLU A 79 -19.83 -1.68 -5.01
C GLU A 79 -18.66 -1.62 -5.99
N ALA A 80 -17.42 -1.47 -5.49
CA ALA A 80 -16.22 -1.23 -6.31
C ALA A 80 -16.00 -2.32 -7.36
N ALA A 81 -16.18 -3.57 -7.00
CA ALA A 81 -16.04 -4.69 -7.93
C ALA A 81 -17.01 -4.57 -9.11
N ASP A 82 -18.29 -4.25 -8.83
CA ASP A 82 -19.30 -4.09 -9.88
C ASP A 82 -19.04 -2.84 -10.74
N ILE A 83 -18.62 -1.73 -10.12
CA ILE A 83 -18.28 -0.49 -10.82
C ILE A 83 -17.08 -0.71 -11.74
N LEU A 84 -16.02 -1.35 -11.24
CA LEU A 84 -14.81 -1.63 -12.00
C LEU A 84 -15.07 -2.61 -13.14
N LEU A 85 -15.88 -3.66 -12.91
CA LEU A 85 -16.30 -4.59 -13.96
C LEU A 85 -17.11 -3.90 -15.06
N GLN A 86 -17.98 -2.95 -14.70
CA GLN A 86 -18.74 -2.18 -15.69
C GLN A 86 -17.88 -1.19 -16.47
N ALA A 87 -16.85 -0.62 -15.84
CA ALA A 87 -15.98 0.37 -16.45
C ALA A 87 -14.95 -0.26 -17.42
N GLY A 88 -14.38 -1.40 -17.11
CA GLY A 88 -13.27 -1.97 -17.90
C GLY A 88 -13.20 -3.50 -17.92
N GLY A 89 -14.19 -4.20 -17.35
CA GLY A 89 -14.19 -5.66 -17.35
C GLY A 89 -13.02 -6.25 -16.57
N ASP A 90 -12.46 -7.34 -17.09
CA ASP A 90 -11.39 -8.11 -16.44
C ASP A 90 -10.08 -7.32 -16.22
N GLU A 91 -9.89 -6.19 -16.92
CA GLU A 91 -8.68 -5.36 -16.78
C GLU A 91 -8.54 -4.74 -15.37
N TYR A 92 -9.67 -4.54 -14.67
CA TYR A 92 -9.67 -3.93 -13.34
C TYR A 92 -9.88 -4.94 -12.19
N GLU A 93 -9.87 -6.23 -12.47
CA GLU A 93 -10.06 -7.27 -11.45
C GLU A 93 -9.04 -7.19 -10.29
N SER A 94 -7.81 -6.73 -10.59
CA SER A 94 -6.75 -6.55 -9.60
C SER A 94 -6.70 -5.18 -8.95
N VAL A 95 -7.68 -4.30 -9.21
CA VAL A 95 -7.74 -2.96 -8.64
C VAL A 95 -8.57 -2.96 -7.36
N THR A 96 -8.01 -2.38 -6.30
CA THR A 96 -8.69 -2.20 -5.01
C THR A 96 -8.78 -0.72 -4.67
N ILE A 97 -9.96 -0.25 -4.30
CA ILE A 97 -10.15 1.09 -3.75
C ILE A 97 -9.87 1.02 -2.25
N ASN A 98 -8.79 1.66 -1.81
CA ASN A 98 -8.34 1.61 -0.42
C ASN A 98 -9.09 2.62 0.44
N GLU A 99 -9.23 3.86 -0.05
CA GLU A 99 -9.78 4.97 0.72
C GLU A 99 -10.33 6.04 -0.21
N ILE A 100 -11.40 6.70 0.23
CA ILE A 100 -11.97 7.89 -0.41
C ILE A 100 -12.09 8.96 0.67
N LEU A 101 -11.47 10.13 0.41
CA LEU A 101 -11.53 11.28 1.29
C LEU A 101 -12.23 12.43 0.57
N GLU A 102 -12.92 13.26 1.32
CA GLU A 102 -13.42 14.54 0.87
C GLU A 102 -12.33 15.60 1.08
N ALA A 103 -11.96 16.29 0.02
CA ALA A 103 -11.09 17.45 0.05
C ALA A 103 -11.94 18.67 0.40
N VAL A 104 -11.62 19.38 1.49
CA VAL A 104 -12.41 20.49 1.99
C VAL A 104 -11.59 21.76 2.08
N ASP A 105 -12.28 22.90 1.95
CA ASP A 105 -11.71 24.24 2.19
C ASP A 105 -11.70 24.57 3.71
N ALA A 106 -11.25 25.79 4.04
CA ALA A 106 -11.18 26.31 5.39
C ALA A 106 -12.55 26.41 6.09
N ASP A 107 -13.63 26.55 5.33
CA ASP A 107 -15.01 26.62 5.82
C ASP A 107 -15.66 25.24 5.94
N GLY A 108 -14.97 24.19 5.54
CA GLY A 108 -15.46 22.80 5.54
C GLY A 108 -16.33 22.46 4.33
N SER A 109 -16.34 23.29 3.28
CA SER A 109 -17.05 22.98 2.04
C SER A 109 -16.26 21.99 1.20
N ILE A 110 -16.94 21.01 0.63
CA ILE A 110 -16.32 19.97 -0.20
C ILE A 110 -15.91 20.60 -1.54
N LEU A 111 -14.63 20.49 -1.87
CA LEU A 111 -14.04 20.91 -3.14
C LEU A 111 -13.94 19.76 -4.16
N GLY A 112 -13.90 18.53 -3.66
CA GLY A 112 -13.75 17.34 -4.47
C GLY A 112 -13.40 16.12 -3.61
N TYR A 113 -12.80 15.13 -4.24
CA TYR A 113 -12.47 13.84 -3.61
C TYR A 113 -11.03 13.45 -3.88
N VAL A 114 -10.43 12.77 -2.92
CA VAL A 114 -9.14 12.09 -3.07
C VAL A 114 -9.39 10.60 -2.96
N VAL A 115 -9.00 9.85 -3.98
CA VAL A 115 -9.22 8.40 -4.07
C VAL A 115 -7.86 7.71 -4.09
N SER A 116 -7.63 6.82 -3.13
CA SER A 116 -6.45 5.97 -3.08
C SER A 116 -6.79 4.57 -3.56
N VAL A 117 -6.03 4.08 -4.52
CA VAL A 117 -6.23 2.77 -5.13
C VAL A 117 -4.92 1.99 -5.19
N THR A 118 -5.03 0.66 -5.20
CA THR A 118 -3.90 -0.26 -5.44
C THR A 118 -4.24 -1.16 -6.61
N SER A 119 -3.33 -1.26 -7.56
CA SER A 119 -3.39 -2.21 -8.68
C SER A 119 -2.38 -3.32 -8.46
N GLY A 120 -2.84 -4.58 -8.48
CA GLY A 120 -1.99 -5.76 -8.42
C GLY A 120 -1.38 -6.17 -9.78
N SER A 121 -1.60 -5.36 -10.83
CA SER A 121 -1.13 -5.67 -12.20
C SER A 121 0.24 -5.07 -12.53
N GLY A 122 0.97 -4.49 -11.57
CA GLY A 122 2.32 -4.01 -11.78
C GLY A 122 3.31 -5.13 -12.12
N TYR A 123 4.33 -4.83 -12.90
CA TYR A 123 5.35 -5.81 -13.30
C TYR A 123 6.27 -6.20 -12.13
N GLY A 124 6.61 -5.23 -11.29
CA GLY A 124 7.45 -5.42 -10.09
C GLY A 124 6.66 -5.74 -8.82
N GLY A 125 5.34 -5.77 -8.88
CA GLY A 125 4.44 -5.96 -7.75
C GLY A 125 3.30 -4.94 -7.75
N ASP A 126 2.66 -4.77 -6.60
CA ASP A 126 1.56 -3.82 -6.46
C ASP A 126 2.02 -2.38 -6.68
N ILE A 127 1.14 -1.60 -7.32
CA ILE A 127 1.31 -0.15 -7.50
C ILE A 127 0.16 0.54 -6.78
N SER A 128 0.48 1.36 -5.79
CA SER A 128 -0.51 2.19 -5.10
C SER A 128 -0.40 3.63 -5.61
N LEU A 129 -1.54 4.22 -5.89
CA LEU A 129 -1.62 5.60 -6.35
C LEU A 129 -2.79 6.33 -5.69
N THR A 130 -2.68 7.65 -5.63
CA THR A 130 -3.71 8.54 -5.15
C THR A 130 -4.06 9.54 -6.24
N VAL A 131 -5.34 9.75 -6.45
CA VAL A 131 -5.88 10.65 -7.46
C VAL A 131 -6.80 11.67 -6.80
N GLY A 132 -6.57 12.95 -7.06
CA GLY A 132 -7.50 14.01 -6.71
C GLY A 132 -8.47 14.27 -7.87
N VAL A 133 -9.75 14.44 -7.56
CA VAL A 133 -10.80 14.74 -8.54
C VAL A 133 -11.69 15.86 -7.99
N ASP A 134 -11.89 16.92 -8.73
CA ASP A 134 -12.79 18.01 -8.36
C ASP A 134 -14.28 17.65 -8.55
N LEU A 135 -15.17 18.54 -8.15
CA LEU A 135 -16.62 18.32 -8.25
C LEU A 135 -17.12 18.24 -9.70
N ASP A 136 -16.35 18.76 -10.65
CA ASP A 136 -16.66 18.70 -12.08
C ASP A 136 -16.18 17.39 -12.71
N GLY A 137 -15.44 16.57 -11.97
CA GLY A 137 -14.86 15.32 -12.43
C GLY A 137 -13.50 15.48 -13.11
N SER A 138 -12.86 16.64 -13.01
CA SER A 138 -11.51 16.86 -13.54
C SER A 138 -10.45 16.36 -12.56
N ILE A 139 -9.41 15.73 -13.07
CA ILE A 139 -8.27 15.29 -12.26
C ILE A 139 -7.46 16.49 -11.81
N THR A 140 -7.32 16.68 -10.50
CA THR A 140 -6.52 17.76 -9.90
C THR A 140 -5.07 17.38 -9.73
N GLY A 141 -4.78 16.07 -9.54
CA GLY A 141 -3.45 15.53 -9.40
C GLY A 141 -3.42 14.01 -9.34
N VAL A 142 -2.24 13.45 -9.61
CA VAL A 142 -1.97 12.01 -9.48
C VAL A 142 -0.64 11.84 -8.76
N GLU A 143 -0.59 10.99 -7.76
CA GLU A 143 0.62 10.64 -7.01
C GLU A 143 0.78 9.12 -6.91
N ILE A 144 1.96 8.59 -7.25
CA ILE A 144 2.29 7.19 -6.98
C ILE A 144 2.81 7.11 -5.55
N THR A 145 2.06 6.49 -4.66
CA THR A 145 2.38 6.42 -3.22
C THR A 145 3.27 5.23 -2.88
N GLU A 146 3.13 4.13 -3.64
CA GLU A 146 3.96 2.94 -3.48
C GLU A 146 4.14 2.23 -4.82
N SER A 147 5.38 1.81 -5.12
CA SER A 147 5.70 1.06 -6.32
C SER A 147 7.02 0.30 -6.11
N SER A 148 7.05 -0.94 -6.58
CA SER A 148 8.26 -1.78 -6.63
C SER A 148 8.81 -1.91 -8.05
N GLU A 149 8.42 -1.01 -8.94
CA GLU A 149 8.84 -1.03 -10.34
C GLU A 149 10.33 -0.70 -10.51
N THR A 150 10.90 -1.21 -11.59
CA THR A 150 12.33 -1.03 -11.89
C THR A 150 12.65 0.44 -12.23
N VAL A 151 13.68 0.98 -11.59
CA VAL A 151 14.21 2.32 -11.86
C VAL A 151 14.62 2.47 -13.33
N GLY A 152 14.20 3.56 -13.96
CA GLY A 152 14.43 3.81 -15.39
C GLY A 152 13.47 3.09 -16.34
N LEU A 153 12.52 2.33 -15.80
CA LEU A 153 11.42 1.69 -16.53
C LEU A 153 10.08 2.10 -15.90
N GLY A 154 9.37 1.17 -15.23
CA GLY A 154 8.07 1.45 -14.61
C GLY A 154 8.11 2.51 -13.52
N ALA A 155 9.22 2.65 -12.78
CA ALA A 155 9.39 3.68 -11.77
C ALA A 155 9.32 5.12 -12.32
N ASN A 156 9.49 5.34 -13.63
CA ASN A 156 9.34 6.66 -14.26
C ASN A 156 7.88 7.17 -14.18
N ALA A 157 6.91 6.31 -13.93
CA ALA A 157 5.53 6.71 -13.68
C ALA A 157 5.38 7.63 -12.45
N SER A 158 6.33 7.59 -11.52
CA SER A 158 6.35 8.47 -10.34
C SER A 158 6.92 9.85 -10.64
N GLU A 159 7.49 10.09 -11.83
CA GLU A 159 8.02 11.40 -12.21
C GLU A 159 6.89 12.40 -12.49
N GLU A 160 7.08 13.62 -12.07
CA GLU A 160 6.10 14.69 -12.30
C GLU A 160 5.81 14.92 -13.78
N SER A 161 6.81 14.76 -14.64
CA SER A 161 6.68 14.86 -16.10
C SER A 161 5.65 13.84 -16.67
N PHE A 162 5.54 12.66 -16.04
CA PHE A 162 4.55 11.65 -16.41
C PHE A 162 3.19 11.95 -15.76
N ARG A 163 3.16 12.27 -14.49
CA ARG A 163 1.93 12.46 -13.72
C ARG A 163 1.16 13.73 -14.14
N SER A 164 1.87 14.81 -14.47
CA SER A 164 1.26 16.10 -14.86
C SER A 164 0.41 16.01 -16.12
N GLN A 165 0.62 15.02 -16.99
CA GLN A 165 -0.20 14.83 -18.18
C GLN A 165 -1.68 14.53 -17.90
N TYR A 166 -2.00 14.06 -16.71
CA TYR A 166 -3.36 13.73 -16.29
C TYR A 166 -4.10 14.93 -15.69
N VAL A 167 -3.38 15.92 -15.19
CA VAL A 167 -3.97 17.10 -14.53
C VAL A 167 -4.86 17.89 -15.48
N GLY A 168 -6.04 18.27 -15.01
CA GLY A 168 -7.06 18.99 -15.77
C GLY A 168 -7.78 18.13 -16.82
N LYS A 169 -7.59 16.83 -16.82
CA LYS A 169 -8.33 15.93 -17.70
C LYS A 169 -9.66 15.52 -17.07
N GLN A 170 -10.69 15.54 -17.89
CA GLN A 170 -12.03 15.03 -17.58
C GLN A 170 -12.40 14.06 -18.71
N VAL A 171 -12.23 12.77 -18.47
CA VAL A 171 -12.40 11.71 -19.46
C VAL A 171 -12.99 10.45 -18.81
N ASP A 172 -13.73 9.68 -19.56
CA ASP A 172 -14.28 8.40 -19.07
C ASP A 172 -13.21 7.32 -18.92
N HIS A 173 -12.15 7.36 -19.74
CA HIS A 173 -11.03 6.42 -19.70
C HIS A 173 -9.79 6.98 -20.40
N PHE A 174 -8.63 6.46 -20.04
CA PHE A 174 -7.36 6.72 -20.70
C PHE A 174 -6.98 5.51 -21.58
N VAL A 175 -6.43 5.79 -22.76
CA VAL A 175 -5.91 4.76 -23.66
C VAL A 175 -4.40 4.91 -23.75
N VAL A 176 -3.67 3.83 -23.43
CA VAL A 176 -2.22 3.79 -23.59
C VAL A 176 -1.88 3.31 -25.00
N THR A 177 -1.14 4.13 -25.74
CA THR A 177 -0.65 3.77 -27.08
C THR A 177 0.86 3.61 -27.06
N LYS A 178 1.36 2.55 -27.72
CA LYS A 178 2.82 2.31 -27.86
C LYS A 178 3.53 3.28 -28.79
N ASN A 179 2.78 3.97 -29.63
CA ASN A 179 3.29 4.90 -30.64
C ASN A 179 2.65 6.26 -30.37
N GLY A 180 3.28 7.00 -29.47
CA GLY A 180 2.92 8.42 -29.21
C GLY A 180 3.50 9.33 -30.30
#